data_41e7f7638f216434622e7b2199474e20
#
_entry.id   41e7f7638f216434622e7b2199474e20
#
_cell.length_a   1.000
_cell.length_b   1.000
_cell.length_c   1.000
_cell.angle_alpha   90.00
_cell.angle_beta   90.00
_cell.angle_gamma   90.00
#
_symmetry.space_group_name_H-M   'P 1'
#
loop_
_entity.id
_entity.type
_entity.pdbx_description
1 polymer ?
#
loop_
_entity_poly.entity_id
_entity_poly.type
_entity_poly.pdbx_seq_one_letter_code
_entity_poly.pdbx_strand_id
1 'polypeptide(L)' 'MQSIQYTETKYMLTVSEASKMLGVSIHTVYRLIESGTLKCKKMSVRKTLISAHEIERYISEH' A
#
# COMPACT_ATOMS: atom_id res chain seq x y z
N MET A 1 10.11 3.43 -21.80
CA MET A 1 9.29 3.30 -22.12
C MET A 1 8.35 2.52 -21.55
N GLN A 2 8.05 1.61 -21.85
CA GLN A 2 7.12 0.80 -21.23
C GLN A 2 7.48 0.58 -19.81
N SER A 3 8.62 0.94 -19.41
CA SER A 3 9.02 0.73 -18.05
C SER A 3 8.10 1.45 -17.07
N ILE A 4 7.44 2.51 -17.50
CA ILE A 4 6.57 3.24 -16.61
C ILE A 4 5.40 2.37 -16.15
N GLN A 5 4.78 1.67 -17.08
CA GLN A 5 3.65 0.83 -16.73
C GLN A 5 4.05 -0.31 -15.84
N TYR A 6 5.18 -0.92 -16.13
CA TYR A 6 5.65 -2.01 -15.31
C TYR A 6 5.96 -1.52 -13.91
N THR A 7 6.50 -0.33 -13.82
CA THR A 7 6.86 0.21 -12.54
C THR A 7 5.62 0.37 -11.66
N GLU A 8 4.55 0.86 -12.22
CA GLU A 8 3.33 1.02 -11.45
C GLU A 8 2.83 -0.31 -10.95
N THR A 9 2.83 -1.32 -11.79
CA THR A 9 2.34 -2.62 -11.40
C THR A 9 3.22 -3.23 -10.33
N LYS A 10 4.53 -3.10 -10.48
CA LYS A 10 5.45 -3.65 -9.52
C LYS A 10 5.34 -2.99 -8.17
N TYR A 11 4.94 -1.73 -8.16
CA TYR A 11 4.91 -0.98 -6.91
C TYR A 11 3.58 -1.07 -6.20
N MET A 12 2.74 -2.02 -6.58
CA MET A 12 1.52 -2.27 -5.84
C MET A 12 1.76 -3.42 -4.90
N LEU A 13 1.47 -3.19 -3.63
CA LEU A 13 1.76 -4.14 -2.57
C LEU A 13 0.48 -4.67 -1.98
N THR A 14 0.52 -5.92 -1.52
CA THR A 14 -0.58 -6.44 -0.74
C THR A 14 -0.53 -5.82 0.65
N VAL A 15 -1.63 -5.98 1.39
CA VAL A 15 -1.67 -5.49 2.77
C VAL A 15 -0.58 -6.16 3.59
N SER A 16 -0.34 -7.45 3.36
CA SER A 16 0.71 -8.16 4.08
C SER A 16 2.09 -7.58 3.78
N GLU A 17 2.36 -7.30 2.52
CA GLU A 17 3.65 -6.71 2.15
C GLU A 17 3.80 -5.32 2.73
N ALA A 18 2.72 -4.53 2.71
CA ALA A 18 2.77 -3.19 3.28
C ALA A 18 3.05 -3.24 4.77
N SER A 19 2.46 -4.19 5.48
CA SER A 19 2.67 -4.31 6.91
C SER A 19 4.14 -4.58 7.21
N LYS A 20 4.78 -5.41 6.39
CA LYS A 20 6.19 -5.70 6.59
C LYS A 20 7.06 -4.49 6.32
N MET A 21 6.73 -3.74 5.30
CA MET A 21 7.52 -2.55 5.00
C MET A 21 7.37 -1.48 6.07
N LEU A 22 6.19 -1.38 6.66
CA LEU A 22 5.96 -0.40 7.71
C LEU A 22 6.37 -0.89 9.08
N GLY A 23 6.60 -2.18 9.23
CA GLY A 23 6.96 -2.74 10.52
C GLY A 23 5.79 -2.77 11.49
N VAL A 24 4.57 -2.94 10.98
CA VAL A 24 3.38 -2.99 11.82
C VAL A 24 2.57 -4.21 11.44
N SER A 25 1.55 -4.50 12.22
CA SER A 25 0.69 -5.64 11.95
C SER A 25 -0.24 -5.34 10.76
N ILE A 26 -0.75 -6.40 10.18
CA ILE A 26 -1.73 -6.28 9.10
C ILE A 26 -2.94 -5.51 9.61
N HIS A 27 -3.34 -5.78 10.84
CA HIS A 27 -4.48 -5.10 11.44
C HIS A 27 -4.26 -3.59 11.48
N THR A 28 -3.05 -3.17 11.81
CA THR A 28 -2.72 -1.75 11.85
C THR A 28 -2.81 -1.13 10.46
N VAL A 29 -2.39 -1.88 9.43
CA VAL A 29 -2.50 -1.37 8.07
C VAL A 29 -3.97 -1.12 7.71
N TYR A 30 -4.85 -2.05 8.08
CA TYR A 30 -6.27 -1.86 7.81
C TYR A 30 -6.82 -0.63 8.54
N ARG A 31 -6.35 -0.41 9.75
CA ARG A 31 -6.77 0.78 10.49
C ARG A 31 -6.34 2.06 9.79
N LEU A 32 -5.12 2.07 9.27
CA LEU A 32 -4.62 3.23 8.55
C LEU A 32 -5.42 3.49 7.29
N ILE A 33 -5.86 2.43 6.65
CA ILE A 33 -6.69 2.56 5.46
C ILE A 33 -8.06 3.11 5.84
N GLU A 34 -8.64 2.58 6.91
CA GLU A 34 -9.96 3.02 7.34
C GLU A 34 -9.99 4.47 7.77
N SER A 35 -8.90 4.91 8.38
CA SER A 35 -8.83 6.30 8.84
C SER A 35 -8.50 7.26 7.72
N GLY A 36 -8.21 6.75 6.52
CA GLY A 36 -7.85 7.62 5.41
C GLY A 36 -6.39 8.02 5.37
N THR A 37 -5.59 7.50 6.31
CA THR A 37 -4.18 7.84 6.37
C THR A 37 -3.41 7.17 5.23
N LEU A 38 -3.79 5.94 4.87
CA LEU A 38 -3.22 5.25 3.73
C LEU A 38 -4.30 5.04 2.69
N LYS A 39 -4.02 5.44 1.47
CA LYS A 39 -4.94 5.20 0.37
C LYS A 39 -4.66 3.84 -0.23
N CYS A 40 -5.70 3.17 -0.66
CA CYS A 40 -5.55 1.85 -1.23
C CYS A 40 -6.41 1.72 -2.46
N LYS A 41 -6.18 0.65 -3.20
CA LYS A 41 -6.97 0.34 -4.37
C LYS A 41 -7.59 -1.03 -4.15
N LYS A 42 -8.91 -1.07 -4.12
CA LYS A 42 -9.60 -2.34 -3.96
C LYS A 42 -9.84 -2.96 -5.32
N MET A 43 -9.20 -4.08 -5.55
CA MET A 43 -9.34 -4.78 -6.82
C MET A 43 -10.55 -5.70 -6.79
N SER A 44 -10.90 -6.21 -5.62
CA SER A 44 -12.07 -7.05 -5.45
C SER A 44 -12.38 -7.08 -3.97
N VAL A 45 -13.41 -7.83 -3.61
CA VAL A 45 -13.82 -7.93 -2.21
C VAL A 45 -12.66 -8.36 -1.32
N ARG A 46 -11.80 -9.22 -1.85
CA ARG A 46 -10.72 -9.78 -1.04
C ARG A 46 -9.35 -9.24 -1.39
N LYS A 47 -9.25 -8.42 -2.42
CA LYS A 47 -7.93 -8.00 -2.87
C LYS A 47 -7.79 -6.50 -2.75
N THR A 48 -6.96 -6.08 -1.84
CA THR A 48 -6.65 -4.69 -1.61
C THR A 48 -5.17 -4.49 -1.87
N LEU A 49 -4.85 -3.48 -2.66
CA LEU A 49 -3.46 -3.17 -2.98
C LEU A 49 -3.15 -1.75 -2.56
N ILE A 50 -1.90 -1.54 -2.13
CA ILE A 50 -1.43 -0.24 -1.69
C ILE A 50 -0.17 0.06 -2.49
N SER A 51 -0.08 1.25 -3.07
CA SER A 51 1.10 1.55 -3.85
C SER A 51 2.29 1.77 -2.93
N ALA A 52 3.46 1.36 -3.40
CA ALA A 52 4.68 1.59 -2.63
C ALA A 52 4.88 3.08 -2.41
N HIS A 53 4.44 3.88 -3.35
CA HIS A 53 4.54 5.32 -3.24
C HIS A 53 3.75 5.83 -2.03
N GLU A 54 2.57 5.26 -1.79
CA GLU A 54 1.77 5.61 -0.62
C GLU A 54 2.50 5.25 0.66
N ILE A 55 3.15 4.10 0.67
CA ILE A 55 3.90 3.68 1.85
C ILE A 55 5.05 4.65 2.11
N GLU A 56 5.75 5.02 1.06
CA GLU A 56 6.87 5.95 1.21
C GLU A 56 6.41 7.31 1.69
N ARG A 57 5.26 7.76 1.17
CA ARG A 57 4.70 9.04 1.60
C ARG A 57 4.36 8.99 3.08
N TYR A 58 3.74 7.90 3.52
CA TYR A 58 3.37 7.76 4.92
C TYR A 58 4.61 7.78 5.81
N ILE A 59 5.64 7.04 5.42
CA ILE A 59 6.86 6.99 6.20
C ILE A 59 7.50 8.36 6.30
N SER A 60 7.52 9.10 5.21
CA SER A 60 8.19 10.38 5.22
C SER A 60 7.39 11.44 6.00
N GLU A 61 6.09 11.26 6.17
CA GLU A 61 5.27 12.20 6.91
C GLU A 61 5.13 11.83 8.38
N HIS A 62 5.46 10.63 8.72
CA HIS A 62 5.33 10.15 10.09
C HIS A 62 6.63 9.53 10.54
#